data_3da74003c5725805e8afa2d3e989f7ba
#
_entry.id   3da74003c5725805e8afa2d3e989f7ba
#
_cell.length_a   1.000
_cell.length_b   1.000
_cell.length_c   1.000
_cell.angle_alpha   90.00
_cell.angle_beta   90.00
_cell.angle_gamma   90.00
#
_symmetry.space_group_name_H-M   'P 1'
#
loop_
_entity.id
_entity.type
_entity.pdbx_description
1 polymer ?
#
loop_
_entity_poly.entity_id
_entity_poly.type
_entity_poly.pdbx_seq_one_letter_code
_entity_poly.pdbx_strand_id
1 'polypeptide(L)'
;MVSNFSTDSKPIGSIVGLTGGIGSGKSTVALIFASLGVPVWDADSAGRRLYTEDRSMQQWVINRYGKQCGVWLNEELIGIDRKALAHIVFNDDDALRELNGKVHPLVHDAFTSWMNRMIHVHHAPYVIRESAILFESNSHEDCDHVISVIAKEALRIERVTNRDHLKADDIRARIKHQLPDSERIERSTFVIENNEYSKLLAQVLDIHNAMIA
;
A
#
# COMPACT_ATOMS: atom_id res chain seq x y z
N MET A 1 -12.33 32.24 39.59
CA MET A 1 -12.82 31.50 38.40
C MET A 1 -11.65 31.35 37.50
N VAL A 2 -11.03 30.18 37.49
CA VAL A 2 -9.88 29.88 36.60
C VAL A 2 -10.45 29.12 35.43
N SER A 3 -10.48 29.74 34.28
CA SER A 3 -10.93 29.13 33.02
C SER A 3 -9.96 28.04 32.61
N ASN A 4 -10.46 26.80 32.54
CA ASN A 4 -9.77 25.67 31.97
C ASN A 4 -9.47 25.95 30.49
N PHE A 5 -8.23 26.24 30.17
CA PHE A 5 -7.71 26.09 28.80
C PHE A 5 -7.65 24.60 28.53
N SER A 6 -8.61 24.11 27.75
CA SER A 6 -8.53 22.82 27.07
C SER A 6 -7.41 22.96 26.05
N THR A 7 -6.24 22.44 26.36
CA THR A 7 -5.20 22.22 25.35
C THR A 7 -5.65 21.03 24.50
N ASP A 8 -6.36 21.32 23.41
CA ASP A 8 -6.46 20.38 22.29
C ASP A 8 -5.04 20.15 21.76
N SER A 9 -4.36 19.19 22.37
CA SER A 9 -3.10 18.68 21.83
C SER A 9 -3.46 18.00 20.50
N LYS A 10 -3.04 18.59 19.35
CA LYS A 10 -3.03 17.89 18.08
C LYS A 10 -2.52 16.47 18.31
N PRO A 11 -3.17 15.44 17.77
CA PRO A 11 -2.64 14.09 17.88
C PRO A 11 -1.23 14.08 17.30
N ILE A 12 -0.28 13.61 18.12
CA ILE A 12 1.12 13.51 17.72
C ILE A 12 1.21 12.44 16.64
N GLY A 13 1.23 12.88 15.38
CA GLY A 13 1.42 12.05 14.19
C GLY A 13 0.18 11.27 13.75
N SER A 14 -0.37 11.62 12.61
CA SER A 14 -1.51 10.91 12.00
C SER A 14 -1.03 9.87 11.00
N ILE A 15 -1.83 8.80 10.83
CA ILE A 15 -1.62 7.78 9.79
C ILE A 15 -2.58 8.09 8.63
N VAL A 16 -2.01 8.28 7.45
CA VAL A 16 -2.77 8.55 6.23
C VAL A 16 -2.63 7.37 5.27
N GLY A 17 -3.73 6.67 5.02
CA GLY A 17 -3.78 5.62 4.01
C GLY A 17 -3.77 6.22 2.60
N LEU A 18 -2.91 5.72 1.72
CA LEU A 18 -2.89 6.10 0.30
C LEU A 18 -3.20 4.88 -0.55
N THR A 19 -4.30 4.93 -1.27
CA THR A 19 -4.74 3.83 -2.13
C THR A 19 -5.15 4.30 -3.52
N GLY A 20 -5.46 3.34 -4.40
CA GLY A 20 -5.91 3.61 -5.77
C GLY A 20 -5.72 2.40 -6.66
N GLY A 21 -6.60 2.26 -7.64
CA GLY A 21 -6.57 1.14 -8.57
C GLY A 21 -5.31 1.10 -9.43
N ILE A 22 -5.06 -0.05 -10.05
CA ILE A 22 -3.94 -0.23 -10.97
C ILE A 22 -3.94 0.87 -12.04
N GLY A 23 -2.80 1.52 -12.27
CA GLY A 23 -2.65 2.60 -13.26
C GLY A 23 -3.20 3.96 -12.83
N SER A 24 -3.77 4.13 -11.63
CA SER A 24 -4.28 5.42 -11.15
C SER A 24 -3.19 6.47 -10.93
N GLY A 25 -1.94 6.05 -10.71
CA GLY A 25 -0.81 6.95 -10.40
C GLY A 25 -0.55 7.14 -8.91
N LYS A 26 -1.04 6.23 -8.08
CA LYS A 26 -0.81 6.19 -6.63
C LYS A 26 0.67 6.41 -6.25
N SER A 27 1.60 5.70 -6.90
CA SER A 27 3.04 5.82 -6.62
C SER A 27 3.61 7.19 -7.00
N THR A 28 3.05 7.87 -8.01
CA THR A 28 3.44 9.26 -8.34
C THR A 28 3.00 10.21 -7.22
N VAL A 29 1.79 10.04 -6.70
CA VAL A 29 1.28 10.82 -5.55
C VAL A 29 2.16 10.56 -4.32
N ALA A 30 2.50 9.29 -4.04
CA ALA A 30 3.40 8.91 -2.96
C ALA A 30 4.76 9.61 -3.07
N LEU A 31 5.35 9.66 -4.27
CA LEU A 31 6.62 10.36 -4.52
C LEU A 31 6.51 11.88 -4.31
N ILE A 32 5.39 12.50 -4.65
CA ILE A 32 5.18 13.93 -4.41
C ILE A 32 5.14 14.18 -2.89
N PHE A 33 4.38 13.40 -2.11
CA PHE A 33 4.38 13.53 -0.65
C PHE A 33 5.77 13.29 -0.06
N ALA A 34 6.51 12.29 -0.54
CA ALA A 34 7.88 12.04 -0.10
C ALA A 34 8.81 13.23 -0.40
N SER A 35 8.68 13.90 -1.55
CA SER A 35 9.45 15.10 -1.88
C SER A 35 9.10 16.33 -1.04
N LEU A 36 7.91 16.33 -0.40
CA LEU A 36 7.52 17.31 0.61
C LEU A 36 8.02 16.96 2.02
N GLY A 37 8.81 15.89 2.16
CA GLY A 37 9.38 15.46 3.45
C GLY A 37 8.44 14.54 4.26
N VAL A 38 7.32 14.10 3.69
CA VAL A 38 6.40 13.17 4.35
C VAL A 38 6.93 11.75 4.26
N PRO A 39 7.10 11.03 5.38
CA PRO A 39 7.50 9.64 5.35
C PRO A 39 6.42 8.76 4.70
N VAL A 40 6.82 7.94 3.72
CA VAL A 40 5.92 7.04 3.00
C VAL A 40 6.36 5.60 3.20
N TRP A 41 5.43 4.74 3.61
CA TRP A 41 5.60 3.30 3.72
C TRP A 41 4.88 2.60 2.58
N ASP A 42 5.62 1.87 1.76
CA ASP A 42 5.08 1.02 0.70
C ASP A 42 4.82 -0.39 1.25
N ALA A 43 3.55 -0.69 1.55
CA ALA A 43 3.12 -1.98 2.09
C ALA A 43 3.33 -3.12 1.08
N ASP A 44 3.12 -2.85 -0.21
CA ASP A 44 3.30 -3.85 -1.27
C ASP A 44 4.78 -4.27 -1.38
N SER A 45 5.71 -3.30 -1.25
CA SER A 45 7.15 -3.59 -1.21
C SER A 45 7.56 -4.27 0.09
N ALA A 46 6.99 -3.89 1.24
CA ALA A 46 7.25 -4.55 2.51
C ALA A 46 6.85 -6.03 2.47
N GLY A 47 5.66 -6.33 1.96
CA GLY A 47 5.23 -7.73 1.76
C GLY A 47 6.15 -8.51 0.83
N ARG A 48 6.67 -7.88 -0.23
CA ARG A 48 7.64 -8.52 -1.14
C ARG A 48 8.97 -8.84 -0.46
N ARG A 49 9.47 -7.96 0.42
CA ARG A 49 10.72 -8.18 1.16
C ARG A 49 10.68 -9.37 2.10
N LEU A 50 9.52 -9.73 2.66
CA LEU A 50 9.39 -10.94 3.49
C LEU A 50 9.88 -12.20 2.77
N TYR A 51 9.69 -12.29 1.45
CA TYR A 51 10.08 -13.46 0.67
C TYR A 51 11.59 -13.51 0.34
N THR A 52 12.33 -12.42 0.57
CA THR A 52 13.77 -12.35 0.32
C THR A 52 14.59 -12.12 1.57
N GLU A 53 14.03 -11.51 2.61
CA GLU A 53 14.76 -11.05 3.79
C GLU A 53 14.37 -11.81 5.07
N ASP A 54 13.13 -12.37 5.14
CA ASP A 54 12.65 -13.08 6.34
C ASP A 54 12.82 -14.60 6.18
N ARG A 55 13.84 -15.15 6.82
CA ARG A 55 14.15 -16.59 6.81
C ARG A 55 13.00 -17.44 7.39
N SER A 56 12.31 -16.95 8.39
CA SER A 56 11.19 -17.65 9.03
C SER A 56 10.01 -17.76 8.05
N MET A 57 9.70 -16.67 7.34
CA MET A 57 8.68 -16.65 6.30
C MET A 57 9.05 -17.56 5.11
N GLN A 58 10.30 -17.51 4.65
CA GLN A 58 10.79 -18.38 3.58
C GLN A 58 10.62 -19.86 3.96
N GLN A 59 11.07 -20.24 5.15
CA GLN A 59 10.97 -21.63 5.61
C GLN A 59 9.52 -22.08 5.76
N TRP A 60 8.64 -21.20 6.26
CA TRP A 60 7.21 -21.48 6.36
C TRP A 60 6.60 -21.75 4.98
N VAL A 61 6.90 -20.91 3.97
CA VAL A 61 6.43 -21.11 2.58
C VAL A 61 6.90 -22.47 2.03
N ILE A 62 8.18 -22.82 2.21
CA ILE A 62 8.72 -24.08 1.72
C ILE A 62 8.05 -25.28 2.41
N ASN A 63 7.85 -25.21 3.72
CA ASN A 63 7.21 -26.29 4.48
C ASN A 63 5.76 -26.48 4.07
N ARG A 64 5.07 -25.38 3.73
CA ARG A 64 3.63 -25.42 3.45
C ARG A 64 3.31 -25.67 1.97
N TYR A 65 4.07 -25.09 1.06
CA TYR A 65 3.78 -25.12 -0.39
C TYR A 65 4.82 -25.89 -1.20
N GLY A 66 5.91 -26.32 -0.58
CA GLY A 66 6.91 -27.19 -1.18
C GLY A 66 8.15 -26.48 -1.73
N LYS A 67 9.20 -27.27 -1.99
CA LYS A 67 10.51 -26.79 -2.45
C LYS A 67 10.49 -26.05 -3.79
N GLN A 68 9.48 -26.29 -4.62
CA GLN A 68 9.27 -25.59 -5.91
C GLN A 68 9.01 -24.10 -5.76
N CYS A 69 8.59 -23.64 -4.57
CA CYS A 69 8.42 -22.24 -4.26
C CYS A 69 9.73 -21.55 -3.82
N GLY A 70 10.84 -22.29 -3.72
CA GLY A 70 12.12 -21.73 -3.30
C GLY A 70 13.01 -21.31 -4.45
N VAL A 71 13.78 -20.24 -4.24
CA VAL A 71 14.96 -19.89 -5.05
C VAL A 71 16.18 -20.45 -4.32
N TRP A 72 16.91 -21.36 -4.96
CA TRP A 72 18.00 -22.11 -4.35
C TRP A 72 19.34 -21.76 -4.99
N LEU A 73 20.37 -21.58 -4.18
CA LEU A 73 21.77 -21.42 -4.61
C LEU A 73 22.63 -22.40 -3.79
N ASN A 74 23.30 -23.34 -4.45
CA ASN A 74 24.12 -24.38 -3.80
C ASN A 74 23.38 -25.07 -2.62
N GLU A 75 22.13 -25.48 -2.87
CA GLU A 75 21.23 -26.10 -1.88
C GLU A 75 20.78 -25.15 -0.74
N GLU A 76 21.24 -23.92 -0.71
CA GLU A 76 20.80 -22.91 0.23
C GLU A 76 19.57 -22.17 -0.28
N LEU A 77 18.53 -22.04 0.57
CA LEU A 77 17.35 -21.24 0.27
C LEU A 77 17.70 -19.76 0.38
N ILE A 78 17.65 -19.02 -0.74
CA ILE A 78 18.00 -17.61 -0.80
C ILE A 78 16.79 -16.67 -1.00
N GLY A 79 15.60 -17.26 -1.19
CA GLY A 79 14.36 -16.50 -1.36
C GLY A 79 13.20 -17.37 -1.81
N ILE A 80 12.06 -16.74 -2.08
CA ILE A 80 10.85 -17.39 -2.57
C ILE A 80 10.60 -17.00 -4.03
N ASP A 81 10.35 -18.00 -4.89
CA ASP A 81 9.81 -17.79 -6.23
C ASP A 81 8.33 -17.40 -6.12
N ARG A 82 8.08 -16.09 -6.17
CA ARG A 82 6.74 -15.53 -6.05
C ARG A 82 5.81 -15.94 -7.19
N LYS A 83 6.32 -16.29 -8.38
CA LYS A 83 5.49 -16.78 -9.49
C LYS A 83 5.00 -18.18 -9.22
N ALA A 84 5.89 -19.07 -8.76
CA ALA A 84 5.52 -20.43 -8.39
C ALA A 84 4.53 -20.44 -7.22
N LEU A 85 4.79 -19.61 -6.17
CA LEU A 85 3.86 -19.46 -5.04
C LEU A 85 2.50 -18.92 -5.50
N ALA A 86 2.48 -17.86 -6.30
CA ALA A 86 1.26 -17.26 -6.83
C ALA A 86 0.42 -18.25 -7.64
N HIS A 87 1.08 -19.11 -8.46
CA HIS A 87 0.39 -20.14 -9.22
C HIS A 87 -0.36 -21.14 -8.30
N ILE A 88 0.19 -21.47 -7.15
CA ILE A 88 -0.47 -22.33 -6.18
C ILE A 88 -1.63 -21.60 -5.50
N VAL A 89 -1.36 -20.45 -4.88
CA VAL A 89 -2.33 -19.81 -3.99
C VAL A 89 -3.49 -19.14 -4.73
N PHE A 90 -3.31 -18.70 -5.98
CA PHE A 90 -4.42 -18.12 -6.75
C PHE A 90 -5.39 -19.16 -7.34
N ASN A 91 -5.04 -20.45 -7.27
CA ASN A 91 -5.93 -21.54 -7.66
C ASN A 91 -6.58 -22.25 -6.45
N ASP A 92 -6.30 -21.76 -5.22
CA ASP A 92 -6.82 -22.34 -3.98
C ASP A 92 -7.11 -21.21 -2.97
N ASP A 93 -8.39 -20.91 -2.77
CA ASP A 93 -8.83 -19.82 -1.88
C ASP A 93 -8.44 -20.05 -0.41
N ASP A 94 -8.32 -21.30 0.04
CA ASP A 94 -7.88 -21.64 1.39
C ASP A 94 -6.38 -21.36 1.54
N ALA A 95 -5.58 -21.76 0.56
CA ALA A 95 -4.15 -21.48 0.52
C ALA A 95 -3.88 -19.97 0.46
N LEU A 96 -4.65 -19.22 -0.30
CA LEU A 96 -4.55 -17.76 -0.37
C LEU A 96 -4.89 -17.10 0.97
N ARG A 97 -5.96 -17.54 1.63
CA ARG A 97 -6.34 -17.05 2.97
C ARG A 97 -5.27 -17.33 4.01
N GLU A 98 -4.70 -18.54 3.99
CA GLU A 98 -3.65 -18.94 4.91
C GLU A 98 -2.37 -18.11 4.70
N LEU A 99 -1.95 -17.92 3.44
CA LEU A 99 -0.80 -17.08 3.12
C LEU A 99 -1.01 -15.63 3.58
N ASN A 100 -2.18 -15.06 3.28
CA ASN A 100 -2.54 -13.70 3.71
C ASN A 100 -2.57 -13.58 5.24
N GLY A 101 -3.13 -14.58 5.93
CA GLY A 101 -3.14 -14.65 7.40
C GLY A 101 -1.74 -14.69 8.02
N LYS A 102 -0.73 -15.16 7.28
CA LYS A 102 0.67 -15.15 7.72
C LYS A 102 1.40 -13.86 7.37
N VAL A 103 1.15 -13.32 6.17
CA VAL A 103 1.84 -12.12 5.63
C VAL A 103 1.33 -10.83 6.27
N HIS A 104 0.01 -10.67 6.42
CA HIS A 104 -0.57 -9.40 6.88
C HIS A 104 -0.09 -8.99 8.27
N PRO A 105 -0.04 -9.88 9.30
CA PRO A 105 0.50 -9.50 10.61
C PRO A 105 1.95 -9.04 10.53
N LEU A 106 2.81 -9.73 9.77
CA LEU A 106 4.22 -9.36 9.63
C LEU A 106 4.41 -7.98 8.98
N VAL A 107 3.60 -7.67 7.95
CA VAL A 107 3.61 -6.35 7.32
C VAL A 107 3.08 -5.28 8.27
N HIS A 108 2.03 -5.58 9.04
CA HIS A 108 1.46 -4.68 10.05
C HIS A 108 2.48 -4.35 11.15
N ASP A 109 3.15 -5.35 11.73
CA ASP A 109 4.15 -5.17 12.78
C ASP A 109 5.36 -4.35 12.28
N ALA A 110 5.81 -4.63 11.05
CA ALA A 110 6.86 -3.87 10.42
C ALA A 110 6.46 -2.40 10.17
N PHE A 111 5.21 -2.17 9.73
CA PHE A 111 4.65 -0.83 9.59
C PHE A 111 4.58 -0.10 10.94
N THR A 112 4.04 -0.74 11.97
CA THR A 112 3.90 -0.16 13.32
C THR A 112 5.25 0.25 13.90
N SER A 113 6.27 -0.60 13.75
CA SER A 113 7.64 -0.30 14.21
C SER A 113 8.25 0.88 13.45
N TRP A 114 8.04 0.95 12.12
CA TRP A 114 8.51 2.05 11.29
C TRP A 114 7.76 3.35 11.61
N MET A 115 6.44 3.31 11.69
CA MET A 115 5.57 4.44 11.98
C MET A 115 5.95 5.09 13.33
N ASN A 116 6.09 4.28 14.39
CA ASN A 116 6.53 4.77 15.71
C ASN A 116 7.87 5.51 15.63
N ARG A 117 8.81 5.04 14.82
CA ARG A 117 10.09 5.71 14.61
C ARG A 117 9.92 7.05 13.89
N MET A 118 9.09 7.09 12.83
CA MET A 118 8.87 8.33 12.07
C MET A 118 8.16 9.40 12.91
N ILE A 119 7.16 9.00 13.68
CA ILE A 119 6.39 9.94 14.50
C ILE A 119 7.16 10.37 15.76
N HIS A 120 7.66 9.42 16.54
CA HIS A 120 8.21 9.74 17.86
C HIS A 120 9.70 10.11 17.85
N VAL A 121 10.49 9.63 16.88
CA VAL A 121 11.92 9.92 16.78
C VAL A 121 12.18 11.04 15.78
N HIS A 122 11.53 11.01 14.62
CA HIS A 122 11.72 12.01 13.56
C HIS A 122 10.68 13.13 13.59
N HIS A 123 9.72 13.08 14.52
CA HIS A 123 8.68 14.11 14.72
C HIS A 123 7.87 14.44 13.47
N ALA A 124 7.63 13.42 12.63
CA ALA A 124 6.80 13.60 11.45
C ALA A 124 5.36 13.96 11.87
N PRO A 125 4.76 15.01 11.32
CA PRO A 125 3.38 15.41 11.66
C PRO A 125 2.37 14.35 11.23
N TYR A 126 2.65 13.60 10.18
CA TYR A 126 1.92 12.43 9.75
C TYR A 126 2.80 11.53 8.87
N VAL A 127 2.36 10.31 8.68
CA VAL A 127 2.99 9.32 7.80
C VAL A 127 1.99 8.80 6.78
N ILE A 128 2.47 8.35 5.62
CA ILE A 128 1.64 7.71 4.59
C ILE A 128 1.90 6.21 4.59
N ARG A 129 0.80 5.42 4.65
CA ARG A 129 0.75 3.98 4.38
C ARG A 129 0.21 3.77 2.98
N GLU A 130 1.08 3.54 2.01
CA GLU A 130 0.70 3.23 0.64
C GLU A 130 0.35 1.74 0.50
N SER A 131 -0.84 1.43 -0.02
CA SER A 131 -1.25 0.07 -0.35
C SER A 131 -2.25 0.05 -1.50
N ALA A 132 -2.06 -0.85 -2.46
CA ALA A 132 -3.03 -1.05 -3.54
C ALA A 132 -4.33 -1.73 -3.07
N ILE A 133 -4.26 -2.47 -1.96
CA ILE A 133 -5.36 -3.24 -1.37
C ILE A 133 -5.73 -2.75 0.04
N LEU A 134 -5.63 -1.44 0.26
CA LEU A 134 -5.82 -0.83 1.58
C LEU A 134 -7.19 -1.17 2.21
N PHE A 135 -8.25 -1.11 1.40
CA PHE A 135 -9.61 -1.45 1.82
C PHE A 135 -9.83 -2.95 1.88
N GLU A 136 -9.36 -3.68 0.87
CA GLU A 136 -9.53 -5.12 0.74
C GLU A 136 -8.81 -5.91 1.86
N SER A 137 -7.73 -5.34 2.42
CA SER A 137 -7.00 -5.89 3.57
C SER A 137 -7.45 -5.35 4.92
N ASN A 138 -8.48 -4.50 4.97
CA ASN A 138 -8.94 -3.75 6.14
C ASN A 138 -7.87 -2.85 6.79
N SER A 139 -6.74 -2.62 6.11
CA SER A 139 -5.65 -1.78 6.62
C SER A 139 -6.01 -0.30 6.74
N HIS A 140 -7.14 0.11 6.18
CA HIS A 140 -7.70 1.45 6.32
C HIS A 140 -8.22 1.73 7.74
N GLU A 141 -8.57 0.69 8.51
CA GLU A 141 -9.07 0.81 9.89
C GLU A 141 -8.01 1.39 10.84
N ASP A 142 -6.73 1.21 10.52
CA ASP A 142 -5.61 1.78 11.26
C ASP A 142 -5.26 3.22 10.82
N CYS A 143 -5.99 3.79 9.86
CA CYS A 143 -5.68 5.10 9.29
C CYS A 143 -6.65 6.17 9.82
N ASP A 144 -6.12 7.33 10.23
CA ASP A 144 -6.93 8.49 10.63
C ASP A 144 -7.62 9.12 9.41
N HIS A 145 -6.95 9.07 8.25
CA HIS A 145 -7.45 9.58 6.98
C HIS A 145 -7.10 8.64 5.84
N VAL A 146 -7.90 8.65 4.78
CA VAL A 146 -7.62 7.89 3.57
C VAL A 146 -7.66 8.82 2.36
N ILE A 147 -6.64 8.72 1.52
CA ILE A 147 -6.53 9.36 0.21
C ILE A 147 -6.72 8.30 -0.86
N SER A 148 -7.72 8.43 -1.72
CA SER A 148 -7.88 7.61 -2.91
C SER A 148 -7.43 8.34 -4.17
N VAL A 149 -6.52 7.72 -4.92
CA VAL A 149 -6.11 8.23 -6.24
C VAL A 149 -6.91 7.52 -7.31
N ILE A 150 -7.68 8.29 -8.07
CA ILE A 150 -8.52 7.80 -9.17
C ILE A 150 -8.07 8.37 -10.51
N ALA A 151 -8.34 7.65 -11.58
CA ALA A 151 -8.13 8.10 -12.95
C ALA A 151 -9.08 7.37 -13.90
N LYS A 152 -9.41 8.00 -15.04
CA LYS A 152 -10.24 7.38 -16.08
C LYS A 152 -9.66 6.04 -16.51
N GLU A 153 -10.52 5.02 -16.67
CA GLU A 153 -10.09 3.66 -17.01
C GLU A 153 -9.19 3.60 -18.26
N ALA A 154 -9.53 4.37 -19.30
CA ALA A 154 -8.72 4.42 -20.51
C ALA A 154 -7.27 4.85 -20.24
N LEU A 155 -7.07 5.90 -19.39
CA LEU A 155 -5.73 6.35 -18.99
C LEU A 155 -5.01 5.30 -18.13
N ARG A 156 -5.73 4.62 -17.25
CA ARG A 156 -5.17 3.54 -16.42
C ARG A 156 -4.65 2.39 -17.28
N ILE A 157 -5.45 1.96 -18.27
CA ILE A 157 -5.05 0.92 -19.23
C ILE A 157 -3.83 1.37 -20.04
N GLU A 158 -3.84 2.57 -20.59
CA GLU A 158 -2.73 3.12 -21.37
C GLU A 158 -1.42 3.14 -20.54
N ARG A 159 -1.47 3.67 -19.31
CA ARG A 159 -0.30 3.75 -18.42
C ARG A 159 0.29 2.38 -18.08
N VAL A 160 -0.58 1.40 -17.79
CA VAL A 160 -0.14 0.05 -17.46
C VAL A 160 0.39 -0.69 -18.67
N THR A 161 -0.25 -0.52 -19.86
CA THR A 161 0.25 -1.08 -21.11
C THR A 161 1.66 -0.57 -21.42
N ASN A 162 1.88 0.74 -21.30
CA ASN A 162 3.19 1.36 -21.58
C ASN A 162 4.26 0.95 -20.56
N ARG A 163 3.91 0.76 -19.30
CA ARG A 163 4.84 0.40 -18.22
C ARG A 163 5.20 -1.08 -18.19
N ASP A 164 4.17 -1.94 -18.30
CA ASP A 164 4.29 -3.38 -18.02
C ASP A 164 4.19 -4.24 -19.26
N HIS A 165 3.91 -3.64 -20.43
CA HIS A 165 3.71 -4.32 -21.73
C HIS A 165 2.60 -5.38 -21.70
N LEU A 166 1.59 -5.19 -20.83
CA LEU A 166 0.44 -6.07 -20.70
C LEU A 166 -0.63 -5.74 -21.75
N LYS A 167 -1.42 -6.74 -22.15
CA LYS A 167 -2.58 -6.55 -23.01
C LYS A 167 -3.70 -5.83 -22.24
N ALA A 168 -4.47 -5.01 -22.96
CA ALA A 168 -5.56 -4.24 -22.38
C ALA A 168 -6.61 -5.13 -21.66
N ASP A 169 -6.88 -6.32 -22.19
CA ASP A 169 -7.86 -7.24 -21.59
C ASP A 169 -7.37 -7.83 -20.27
N ASP A 170 -6.06 -8.12 -20.14
CA ASP A 170 -5.47 -8.58 -18.87
C ASP A 170 -5.54 -7.46 -17.80
N ILE A 171 -5.38 -6.20 -18.23
CA ILE A 171 -5.47 -5.04 -17.34
C ILE A 171 -6.93 -4.84 -16.90
N ARG A 172 -7.90 -4.94 -17.82
CA ARG A 172 -9.34 -4.87 -17.48
C ARG A 172 -9.75 -5.97 -16.51
N ALA A 173 -9.23 -7.19 -16.70
CA ALA A 173 -9.49 -8.28 -15.76
C ALA A 173 -8.99 -7.92 -14.35
N ARG A 174 -7.77 -7.36 -14.23
CA ARG A 174 -7.25 -6.90 -12.93
C ARG A 174 -8.07 -5.77 -12.31
N ILE A 175 -8.54 -4.81 -13.12
CA ILE A 175 -9.42 -3.71 -12.66
C ILE A 175 -10.71 -4.27 -12.07
N LYS A 176 -11.32 -5.29 -12.68
CA LYS A 176 -12.56 -5.93 -12.21
C LYS A 176 -12.42 -6.64 -10.86
N HIS A 177 -11.21 -7.08 -10.51
CA HIS A 177 -10.93 -7.72 -9.22
C HIS A 177 -10.59 -6.73 -8.10
N GLN A 178 -10.48 -5.44 -8.42
CA GLN A 178 -10.24 -4.39 -7.43
C GLN A 178 -11.56 -3.75 -6.97
N LEU A 179 -11.54 -3.16 -5.78
CA LEU A 179 -12.65 -2.35 -5.30
C LEU A 179 -12.99 -1.27 -6.33
N PRO A 180 -14.27 -1.05 -6.68
CA PRO A 180 -14.68 0.01 -7.59
C PRO A 180 -14.25 1.41 -7.12
N ASP A 181 -13.92 2.31 -8.05
CA ASP A 181 -13.52 3.67 -7.68
C ASP A 181 -14.65 4.45 -6.97
N SER A 182 -15.95 4.14 -7.26
CA SER A 182 -17.09 4.71 -6.53
C SER A 182 -17.06 4.38 -5.04
N GLU A 183 -16.79 3.12 -4.69
CA GLU A 183 -16.66 2.70 -3.28
C GLU A 183 -15.41 3.28 -2.62
N ARG A 184 -14.29 3.39 -3.36
CA ARG A 184 -13.08 4.06 -2.84
C ARG A 184 -13.35 5.52 -2.51
N ILE A 185 -14.04 6.24 -3.39
CA ILE A 185 -14.42 7.64 -3.17
C ILE A 185 -15.28 7.78 -1.91
N GLU A 186 -16.31 6.96 -1.77
CA GLU A 186 -17.23 7.01 -0.64
C GLU A 186 -16.54 6.76 0.71
N ARG A 187 -15.53 5.86 0.72
CA ARG A 187 -14.80 5.44 1.92
C ARG A 187 -13.55 6.29 2.21
N SER A 188 -13.27 7.31 1.41
CA SER A 188 -12.05 8.12 1.53
C SER A 188 -12.33 9.49 2.12
N THR A 189 -11.39 10.00 2.92
CA THR A 189 -11.39 11.38 3.43
C THR A 189 -11.07 12.37 2.31
N PHE A 190 -10.13 12.00 1.43
CA PHE A 190 -9.68 12.82 0.30
C PHE A 190 -9.63 11.99 -0.98
N VAL A 191 -9.90 12.65 -2.09
CA VAL A 191 -9.81 12.07 -3.43
C VAL A 191 -8.88 12.91 -4.29
N ILE A 192 -7.94 12.27 -4.96
CA ILE A 192 -7.04 12.88 -5.95
C ILE A 192 -7.41 12.36 -7.33
N GLU A 193 -7.85 13.24 -8.21
CA GLU A 193 -8.12 12.93 -9.60
C GLU A 193 -6.87 13.10 -10.46
N ASN A 194 -6.28 11.98 -10.91
CA ASN A 194 -5.10 11.98 -11.74
C ASN A 194 -5.43 11.79 -13.23
N ASN A 195 -6.31 12.62 -13.74
CA ASN A 195 -6.65 12.68 -15.18
C ASN A 195 -5.72 13.62 -15.95
N GLU A 196 -5.18 14.65 -15.28
CA GLU A 196 -4.27 15.65 -15.85
C GLU A 196 -3.09 15.87 -14.90
N TYR A 197 -1.87 15.60 -15.36
CA TYR A 197 -0.66 15.76 -14.54
C TYR A 197 -0.46 17.18 -14.02
N SER A 198 -0.87 18.20 -14.79
CA SER A 198 -0.74 19.62 -14.42
C SER A 198 -1.49 19.99 -13.14
N LYS A 199 -2.54 19.23 -12.79
CA LYS A 199 -3.38 19.47 -11.61
C LYS A 199 -3.00 18.60 -10.41
N LEU A 200 -2.11 17.61 -10.59
CA LEU A 200 -1.81 16.63 -9.55
C LEU A 200 -1.09 17.27 -8.36
N LEU A 201 -0.07 18.09 -8.62
CA LEU A 201 0.71 18.75 -7.57
C LEU A 201 -0.15 19.65 -6.70
N ALA A 202 -1.05 20.44 -7.28
CA ALA A 202 -1.92 21.34 -6.53
C ALA A 202 -2.81 20.54 -5.55
N GLN A 203 -3.45 19.46 -6.00
CA GLN A 203 -4.28 18.62 -5.15
C GLN A 203 -3.47 17.98 -3.99
N VAL A 204 -2.25 17.55 -4.25
CA VAL A 204 -1.38 17.00 -3.20
C VAL A 204 -0.99 18.07 -2.18
N LEU A 205 -0.67 19.30 -2.64
CA LEU A 205 -0.33 20.42 -1.75
C LEU A 205 -1.53 20.85 -0.89
N ASP A 206 -2.74 20.88 -1.45
CA ASP A 206 -3.94 21.22 -0.70
C ASP A 206 -4.18 20.24 0.44
N ILE A 207 -4.05 18.92 0.17
CA ILE A 207 -4.17 17.88 1.20
C ILE A 207 -3.02 17.99 2.22
N HIS A 208 -1.77 18.16 1.75
CA HIS A 208 -0.62 18.31 2.63
C HIS A 208 -0.82 19.47 3.61
N ASN A 209 -1.23 20.64 3.11
CA ASN A 209 -1.49 21.81 3.92
C ASN A 209 -2.62 21.57 4.94
N ALA A 210 -3.68 20.87 4.55
CA ALA A 210 -4.75 20.49 5.47
C ALA A 210 -4.29 19.54 6.59
N MET A 211 -3.30 18.68 6.31
CA MET A 211 -2.75 17.73 7.30
C MET A 211 -1.80 18.37 8.31
N ILE A 212 -1.12 19.48 7.93
CA ILE A 212 -0.16 20.16 8.80
C ILE A 212 -0.74 21.43 9.48
N ALA A 213 -1.93 21.90 9.03
CA ALA A 213 -2.64 23.04 9.63
C ALA A 213 -3.19 22.70 11.02
#